data_93d4921d1717e523c3a6276ad40cfc29
#
_entry.id   93d4921d1717e523c3a6276ad40cfc29
#
_cell.length_a   1.000
_cell.length_b   1.000
_cell.length_c   1.000
_cell.angle_alpha   90.00
_cell.angle_beta   90.00
_cell.angle_gamma   90.00
#
_symmetry.space_group_name_H-M   'P 1'
#
loop_
_entity.id
_entity.type
_entity.pdbx_description
1 polymer ?
#
loop_
_entity_poly.entity_id
_entity_poly.type
_entity_poly.pdbx_seq_one_letter_code
_entity_poly.pdbx_strand_id
1 'polypeptide(L)'
;ARDLDMTEEDVERAFKYWARDGLVRQVGDNPVSFTLFNLKQLTLTRAENPGDKLYNQKFIEEAERILKRTLQPEEINLINDWIQVLELPEEVVLMLLQIEMENSRGRVSISIAGRRAKEWAQSGIRTVDDVEKIVVMGREREQQLRKLLARLGQRRTPSEDEKAMYKTWIDEWGFTPEAVQEACRETTKGTPTMAYLNGIL
;
A
#
# COMPACT_ATOMS: atom_id res chain seq x y z
N ALA A 1 7.72 -15.09 -37.97
CA ALA A 1 8.66 -14.05 -38.40
C ALA A 1 8.24 -13.47 -39.75
N ARG A 2 8.01 -14.32 -40.79
CA ARG A 2 7.70 -13.83 -42.16
C ARG A 2 6.42 -13.00 -42.25
N ASP A 3 5.38 -13.34 -41.51
CA ASP A 3 4.09 -12.64 -41.53
C ASP A 3 4.05 -11.35 -40.70
N LEU A 4 5.09 -11.10 -39.90
CA LEU A 4 5.16 -9.95 -38.99
C LEU A 4 6.30 -8.98 -39.36
N ASP A 5 6.98 -9.19 -40.49
CA ASP A 5 8.15 -8.39 -40.92
C ASP A 5 9.27 -8.29 -39.84
N MET A 6 9.40 -9.37 -39.03
CA MET A 6 10.38 -9.45 -37.93
C MET A 6 11.50 -10.43 -38.30
N THR A 7 12.71 -10.13 -37.84
CA THR A 7 13.85 -11.05 -37.95
C THR A 7 13.70 -12.22 -36.98
N GLU A 8 14.35 -13.37 -37.27
CA GLU A 8 14.36 -14.51 -36.34
C GLU A 8 14.94 -14.13 -34.98
N GLU A 9 15.97 -13.25 -34.97
CA GLU A 9 16.59 -12.74 -33.75
C GLU A 9 15.62 -11.89 -32.91
N ASP A 10 14.78 -11.08 -33.56
CA ASP A 10 13.78 -10.26 -32.85
C ASP A 10 12.69 -11.13 -32.21
N VAL A 11 12.28 -12.17 -32.94
CA VAL A 11 11.31 -13.14 -32.41
C VAL A 11 11.89 -13.92 -31.23
N GLU A 12 13.15 -14.40 -31.36
CA GLU A 12 13.83 -15.12 -30.29
C GLU A 12 14.01 -14.22 -29.04
N ARG A 13 14.37 -12.94 -29.24
CA ARG A 13 14.50 -11.96 -28.15
C ARG A 13 13.17 -11.74 -27.43
N ALA A 14 12.08 -11.61 -28.17
CA ALA A 14 10.75 -11.47 -27.61
C ALA A 14 10.33 -12.71 -26.80
N PHE A 15 10.60 -13.92 -27.31
CA PHE A 15 10.30 -15.15 -26.59
C PHE A 15 11.20 -15.33 -25.35
N LYS A 16 12.46 -14.95 -25.38
CA LYS A 16 13.33 -14.93 -24.20
C LYS A 16 12.83 -13.96 -23.13
N TYR A 17 12.31 -12.79 -23.56
CA TYR A 17 11.67 -11.85 -22.65
C TYR A 17 10.43 -12.47 -21.98
N TRP A 18 9.52 -13.05 -22.74
CA TRP A 18 8.33 -13.72 -22.20
C TRP A 18 8.65 -14.97 -21.40
N ALA A 19 9.76 -15.64 -21.68
CA ALA A 19 10.22 -16.77 -20.88
C ALA A 19 10.65 -16.34 -19.48
N ARG A 20 11.25 -15.17 -19.35
CA ARG A 20 11.58 -14.56 -18.05
C ARG A 20 10.33 -14.26 -17.22
N ASP A 21 9.26 -13.85 -17.88
CA ASP A 21 7.97 -13.57 -17.23
C ASP A 21 7.09 -14.83 -17.07
N GLY A 22 7.63 -16.01 -17.44
CA GLY A 22 6.95 -17.31 -17.28
C GLY A 22 5.78 -17.53 -18.22
N LEU A 23 5.62 -16.72 -19.28
CA LEU A 23 4.54 -16.84 -20.27
C LEU A 23 4.85 -17.89 -21.34
N VAL A 24 6.12 -18.21 -21.54
CA VAL A 24 6.60 -19.23 -22.46
C VAL A 24 7.72 -20.04 -21.82
N ARG A 25 7.91 -21.28 -22.26
CA ARG A 25 9.04 -22.11 -21.85
C ARG A 25 9.84 -22.51 -23.09
N GLN A 26 11.14 -22.34 -23.04
CA GLN A 26 12.03 -22.91 -24.05
C GLN A 26 12.12 -24.42 -23.85
N VAL A 27 11.86 -25.19 -24.91
CA VAL A 27 11.76 -26.67 -24.87
C VAL A 27 12.95 -27.32 -25.59
N GLY A 28 13.61 -26.59 -26.48
CA GLY A 28 14.76 -27.09 -27.23
C GLY A 28 15.72 -25.99 -27.63
N ASP A 29 17.00 -26.38 -27.79
CA ASP A 29 18.07 -25.42 -28.12
C ASP A 29 18.46 -25.51 -29.61
N ASN A 30 18.13 -26.62 -30.29
CA ASN A 30 18.46 -26.76 -31.72
C ASN A 30 17.47 -27.71 -32.43
N PRO A 31 16.47 -27.23 -33.18
CA PRO A 31 16.10 -25.81 -33.32
C PRO A 31 15.51 -25.24 -31.99
N VAL A 32 15.69 -23.93 -31.80
CA VAL A 32 15.10 -23.24 -30.64
C VAL A 32 13.57 -23.33 -30.75
N SER A 33 12.96 -23.93 -29.76
CA SER A 33 11.51 -24.11 -29.71
C SER A 33 10.94 -23.64 -28.37
N PHE A 34 9.78 -23.01 -28.43
CA PHE A 34 9.09 -22.43 -27.26
C PHE A 34 7.67 -23.01 -27.18
N THR A 35 7.25 -23.28 -25.95
CA THR A 35 5.86 -23.63 -25.64
C THR A 35 5.19 -22.42 -24.95
N LEU A 36 4.07 -21.99 -25.53
CA LEU A 36 3.19 -20.97 -24.98
C LEU A 36 2.30 -21.60 -23.91
N PHE A 37 2.23 -20.97 -22.75
CA PHE A 37 1.28 -21.37 -21.72
C PHE A 37 -0.02 -20.58 -21.88
N ASN A 38 -1.16 -21.29 -21.84
CA ASN A 38 -2.44 -20.63 -21.69
C ASN A 38 -2.50 -20.03 -20.27
N LEU A 39 -2.96 -18.78 -20.13
CA LEU A 39 -3.11 -18.11 -18.82
C LEU A 39 -3.86 -18.98 -17.79
N LYS A 40 -4.85 -19.77 -18.23
CA LYS A 40 -5.55 -20.75 -17.37
C LYS A 40 -4.66 -21.94 -16.97
N GLN A 41 -3.72 -22.35 -17.80
CA GLN A 41 -2.77 -23.41 -17.48
C GLN A 41 -1.62 -22.91 -16.61
N LEU A 42 -1.22 -21.65 -16.78
CA LEU A 42 -0.22 -21.00 -15.90
C LEU A 42 -0.68 -20.95 -14.44
N THR A 43 -1.96 -20.70 -14.20
CA THR A 43 -2.51 -20.73 -12.84
C THR A 43 -2.59 -22.14 -12.27
N LEU A 44 -2.83 -23.16 -13.11
CA LEU A 44 -2.90 -24.57 -12.69
C LEU A 44 -1.50 -25.21 -12.55
N THR A 45 -0.58 -24.98 -13.50
CA THR A 45 0.80 -25.52 -13.43
C THR A 45 1.67 -24.85 -12.39
N ARG A 46 1.40 -23.57 -12.06
CA ARG A 46 2.03 -22.89 -10.91
C ARG A 46 1.60 -23.51 -9.57
N ALA A 47 0.39 -24.07 -9.50
CA ALA A 47 -0.08 -24.77 -8.30
C ALA A 47 0.58 -26.16 -8.11
N GLU A 48 1.15 -26.75 -9.17
CA GLU A 48 1.71 -28.10 -9.15
C GLU A 48 3.24 -28.16 -8.92
N ASN A 49 3.97 -27.05 -9.06
CA ASN A 49 5.41 -27.00 -8.79
C ASN A 49 5.69 -26.50 -7.35
N PRO A 50 6.16 -27.36 -6.43
CA PRO A 50 6.43 -27.00 -5.04
C PRO A 50 7.52 -25.93 -4.86
N GLY A 51 8.32 -25.63 -5.91
CA GLY A 51 9.37 -24.62 -5.91
C GLY A 51 8.92 -23.25 -6.42
N ASP A 52 7.80 -23.19 -7.15
CA ASP A 52 7.27 -21.98 -7.78
C ASP A 52 5.97 -21.52 -7.09
N LYS A 53 5.88 -21.68 -5.79
CA LYS A 53 4.79 -21.06 -5.01
C LYS A 53 4.98 -19.56 -5.09
N LEU A 54 4.26 -18.92 -6.01
CA LEU A 54 4.17 -17.45 -6.11
C LEU A 54 3.67 -16.82 -4.81
N TYR A 55 3.13 -17.64 -3.91
CA TYR A 55 2.58 -17.25 -2.64
C TYR A 55 3.22 -18.09 -1.53
N ASN A 56 3.82 -17.42 -0.59
CA ASN A 56 4.12 -18.05 0.68
C ASN A 56 2.77 -18.42 1.33
N GLN A 57 2.43 -19.71 1.33
CA GLN A 57 1.15 -20.18 1.87
C GLN A 57 0.97 -19.75 3.34
N LYS A 58 2.05 -19.76 4.11
CA LYS A 58 2.03 -19.31 5.52
C LYS A 58 1.66 -17.81 5.61
N PHE A 59 2.17 -17.01 4.68
CA PHE A 59 1.83 -15.58 4.62
C PHE A 59 0.34 -15.37 4.31
N ILE A 60 -0.23 -16.13 3.37
CA ILE A 60 -1.65 -16.02 3.04
C ILE A 60 -2.52 -16.46 4.23
N GLU A 61 -2.19 -17.58 4.88
CA GLU A 61 -2.89 -18.04 6.08
C GLU A 61 -2.85 -16.99 7.19
N GLU A 62 -1.72 -16.33 7.38
CA GLU A 62 -1.58 -15.25 8.36
C GLU A 62 -2.38 -14.00 7.98
N ALA A 63 -2.37 -13.61 6.69
CA ALA A 63 -3.18 -12.50 6.19
C ALA A 63 -4.69 -12.77 6.38
N GLU A 64 -5.15 -13.99 6.08
CA GLU A 64 -6.54 -14.41 6.31
C GLU A 64 -6.90 -14.42 7.80
N ARG A 65 -5.97 -14.83 8.65
CA ARG A 65 -6.15 -14.78 10.11
C ARG A 65 -6.33 -13.36 10.61
N ILE A 66 -5.51 -12.41 10.12
CA ILE A 66 -5.61 -10.99 10.45
C ILE A 66 -6.95 -10.42 9.97
N LEU A 67 -7.33 -10.72 8.74
CA LEU A 67 -8.56 -10.22 8.11
C LEU A 67 -9.82 -10.93 8.61
N LYS A 68 -9.68 -12.04 9.35
CA LYS A 68 -10.75 -12.90 9.86
C LYS A 68 -11.70 -13.38 8.76
N ARG A 69 -11.18 -13.56 7.56
CA ARG A 69 -11.89 -14.09 6.39
C ARG A 69 -10.92 -14.66 5.37
N THR A 70 -11.42 -15.51 4.49
CA THR A 70 -10.66 -15.98 3.33
C THR A 70 -10.48 -14.86 2.31
N LEU A 71 -9.33 -14.87 1.64
CA LEU A 71 -9.02 -13.96 0.54
C LEU A 71 -9.52 -14.54 -0.78
N GLN A 72 -10.07 -13.69 -1.62
CA GLN A 72 -10.40 -14.06 -2.99
C GLN A 72 -9.13 -14.09 -3.85
N PRO A 73 -9.09 -14.88 -4.94
CA PRO A 73 -7.90 -14.98 -5.81
C PRO A 73 -7.41 -13.62 -6.30
N GLU A 74 -8.31 -12.70 -6.60
CA GLU A 74 -7.99 -11.35 -7.06
C GLU A 74 -7.35 -10.52 -5.94
N GLU A 75 -7.78 -10.71 -4.71
CA GLU A 75 -7.19 -10.02 -3.54
C GLU A 75 -5.79 -10.57 -3.23
N ILE A 76 -5.59 -11.88 -3.38
CA ILE A 76 -4.27 -12.52 -3.23
C ILE A 76 -3.31 -11.96 -4.28
N ASN A 77 -3.75 -11.80 -5.54
CA ASN A 77 -2.94 -11.22 -6.59
C ASN A 77 -2.54 -9.77 -6.25
N LEU A 78 -3.49 -8.95 -5.79
CA LEU A 78 -3.21 -7.57 -5.39
C LEU A 78 -2.19 -7.48 -4.23
N ILE A 79 -2.34 -8.34 -3.22
CA ILE A 79 -1.41 -8.38 -2.08
C ILE A 79 -0.02 -8.84 -2.54
N ASN A 80 0.02 -9.82 -3.46
CA ASN A 80 1.27 -10.28 -4.02
C ASN A 80 1.99 -9.19 -4.84
N ASP A 81 1.24 -8.35 -5.57
CA ASP A 81 1.80 -7.19 -6.27
C ASP A 81 2.47 -6.20 -5.29
N TRP A 82 1.95 -6.07 -4.06
CA TRP A 82 2.60 -5.21 -3.07
C TRP A 82 3.97 -5.75 -2.64
N ILE A 83 4.12 -7.07 -2.60
CA ILE A 83 5.39 -7.72 -2.27
C ILE A 83 6.34 -7.70 -3.46
N GLN A 84 5.87 -8.09 -4.65
CA GLN A 84 6.72 -8.30 -5.81
C GLN A 84 7.01 -7.02 -6.60
N VAL A 85 6.01 -6.13 -6.75
CA VAL A 85 6.11 -4.92 -7.58
C VAL A 85 6.49 -3.70 -6.73
N LEU A 86 5.89 -3.56 -5.54
CA LEU A 86 6.21 -2.47 -4.64
C LEU A 86 7.39 -2.79 -3.72
N GLU A 87 7.90 -4.03 -3.77
CA GLU A 87 9.03 -4.51 -2.96
C GLU A 87 8.82 -4.32 -1.46
N LEU A 88 7.57 -4.47 -0.98
CA LEU A 88 7.27 -4.42 0.44
C LEU A 88 7.54 -5.80 1.06
N PRO A 89 8.29 -5.89 2.17
CA PRO A 89 8.46 -7.13 2.91
C PRO A 89 7.12 -7.70 3.40
N GLU A 90 6.99 -9.03 3.43
CA GLU A 90 5.78 -9.72 3.88
C GLU A 90 5.32 -9.22 5.26
N GLU A 91 6.25 -9.02 6.19
CA GLU A 91 5.99 -8.54 7.54
C GLU A 91 5.37 -7.13 7.54
N VAL A 92 5.85 -6.25 6.68
CA VAL A 92 5.32 -4.88 6.50
C VAL A 92 3.90 -4.95 5.93
N VAL A 93 3.65 -5.85 4.98
CA VAL A 93 2.31 -6.05 4.41
C VAL A 93 1.33 -6.60 5.45
N LEU A 94 1.75 -7.56 6.29
CA LEU A 94 0.91 -8.06 7.39
C LEU A 94 0.58 -6.97 8.39
N MET A 95 1.54 -6.12 8.77
CA MET A 95 1.28 -4.96 9.64
C MET A 95 0.32 -3.96 9.01
N LEU A 96 0.45 -3.71 7.69
CA LEU A 96 -0.48 -2.87 6.97
C LEU A 96 -1.91 -3.41 7.07
N LEU A 97 -2.11 -4.70 6.82
CA LEU A 97 -3.43 -5.34 6.91
C LEU A 97 -3.98 -5.26 8.33
N GLN A 98 -3.14 -5.44 9.35
CA GLN A 98 -3.55 -5.33 10.75
C GLN A 98 -4.00 -3.92 11.10
N ILE A 99 -3.24 -2.89 10.70
CA ILE A 99 -3.58 -1.48 10.92
C ILE A 99 -4.89 -1.12 10.20
N GLU A 100 -5.07 -1.60 8.97
CA GLU A 100 -6.32 -1.38 8.23
C GLU A 100 -7.51 -2.06 8.93
N MET A 101 -7.30 -3.25 9.48
CA MET A 101 -8.34 -3.97 10.22
C MET A 101 -8.77 -3.21 11.48
N GLU A 102 -7.81 -2.66 12.23
CA GLU A 102 -8.07 -1.83 13.41
C GLU A 102 -8.83 -0.55 13.04
N ASN A 103 -8.39 0.16 11.98
CA ASN A 103 -8.96 1.42 11.55
C ASN A 103 -10.36 1.29 10.93
N SER A 104 -10.64 0.18 10.25
CA SER A 104 -11.90 -0.05 9.51
C SER A 104 -12.99 -0.75 10.33
N ARG A 105 -12.77 -0.94 11.64
CA ARG A 105 -13.69 -1.70 12.52
C ARG A 105 -14.01 -3.10 11.99
N GLY A 106 -13.00 -3.75 11.41
CA GLY A 106 -13.09 -5.13 10.96
C GLY A 106 -13.58 -5.34 9.52
N ARG A 107 -13.66 -4.29 8.71
CA ARG A 107 -14.03 -4.37 7.27
C ARG A 107 -12.96 -3.75 6.39
N VAL A 108 -11.92 -4.53 6.07
CA VAL A 108 -10.84 -4.08 5.20
C VAL A 108 -11.20 -4.27 3.74
N SER A 109 -11.07 -3.21 2.95
CA SER A 109 -11.03 -3.28 1.49
C SER A 109 -9.58 -3.35 1.04
N ILE A 110 -9.19 -4.44 0.38
CA ILE A 110 -7.83 -4.63 -0.14
C ILE A 110 -7.45 -3.53 -1.14
N SER A 111 -8.42 -3.06 -1.95
CA SER A 111 -8.18 -1.95 -2.87
C SER A 111 -7.83 -0.63 -2.14
N ILE A 112 -8.44 -0.38 -0.98
CA ILE A 112 -8.13 0.80 -0.16
C ILE A 112 -6.76 0.63 0.51
N ALA A 113 -6.49 -0.55 1.08
CA ALA A 113 -5.20 -0.90 1.65
C ALA A 113 -4.06 -0.77 0.62
N GLY A 114 -4.32 -1.10 -0.65
CA GLY A 114 -3.38 -0.95 -1.75
C GLY A 114 -2.91 0.49 -2.00
N ARG A 115 -3.73 1.49 -1.72
CA ARG A 115 -3.28 2.90 -1.80
C ARG A 115 -2.23 3.18 -0.74
N ARG A 116 -2.46 2.73 0.49
CA ARG A 116 -1.49 2.88 1.59
C ARG A 116 -0.21 2.09 1.32
N ALA A 117 -0.32 0.88 0.76
CA ALA A 117 0.85 0.11 0.34
C ALA A 117 1.74 0.89 -0.64
N LYS A 118 1.13 1.55 -1.63
CA LYS A 118 1.84 2.44 -2.58
C LYS A 118 2.48 3.64 -1.89
N GLU A 119 1.76 4.31 -1.00
CA GLU A 119 2.27 5.45 -0.23
C GLU A 119 3.48 5.02 0.62
N TRP A 120 3.40 3.87 1.29
CA TRP A 120 4.51 3.34 2.08
C TRP A 120 5.73 3.01 1.21
N ALA A 121 5.50 2.33 0.08
CA ALA A 121 6.57 2.03 -0.86
C ALA A 121 7.28 3.29 -1.38
N GLN A 122 6.50 4.32 -1.73
CA GLN A 122 7.03 5.62 -2.19
C GLN A 122 7.77 6.39 -1.09
N SER A 123 7.33 6.25 0.16
CA SER A 123 7.97 6.87 1.33
C SER A 123 9.18 6.08 1.84
N GLY A 124 9.58 5.00 1.18
CA GLY A 124 10.75 4.20 1.54
C GLY A 124 10.57 3.34 2.79
N ILE A 125 9.32 3.06 3.19
CA ILE A 125 9.02 2.19 4.32
C ILE A 125 9.30 0.75 3.91
N ARG A 126 10.26 0.13 4.58
CA ARG A 126 10.73 -1.23 4.25
C ARG A 126 10.88 -2.13 5.48
N THR A 127 10.75 -1.59 6.67
CA THR A 127 10.94 -2.35 7.91
C THR A 127 9.74 -2.20 8.85
N VAL A 128 9.60 -3.16 9.76
CA VAL A 128 8.62 -3.10 10.85
C VAL A 128 8.82 -1.85 11.70
N ASP A 129 10.08 -1.50 11.99
CA ASP A 129 10.42 -0.30 12.76
C ASP A 129 9.93 0.99 12.08
N ASP A 130 10.00 1.08 10.74
CA ASP A 130 9.48 2.24 10.00
C ASP A 130 7.96 2.33 10.15
N VAL A 131 7.26 1.20 10.09
CA VAL A 131 5.82 1.14 10.30
C VAL A 131 5.45 1.57 11.72
N GLU A 132 6.16 1.06 12.73
CA GLU A 132 5.93 1.43 14.12
C GLU A 132 6.11 2.93 14.34
N LYS A 133 7.17 3.54 13.81
CA LYS A 133 7.39 4.99 13.86
C LYS A 133 6.22 5.76 13.28
N ILE A 134 5.70 5.35 12.10
CA ILE A 134 4.57 6.02 11.47
C ILE A 134 3.29 5.89 12.30
N VAL A 135 3.04 4.72 12.87
CA VAL A 135 1.89 4.50 13.74
C VAL A 135 1.96 5.37 14.99
N VAL A 136 3.14 5.44 15.62
CA VAL A 136 3.37 6.29 16.79
C VAL A 136 3.17 7.77 16.43
N MET A 137 3.81 8.25 15.36
CA MET A 137 3.66 9.63 14.88
C MET A 137 2.21 9.96 14.51
N GLY A 138 1.50 9.02 13.88
CA GLY A 138 0.08 9.20 13.55
C GLY A 138 -0.80 9.33 14.79
N ARG A 139 -0.56 8.52 15.82
CA ARG A 139 -1.29 8.60 17.10
C ARG A 139 -0.99 9.92 17.83
N GLU A 140 0.24 10.34 17.85
CA GLU A 140 0.65 11.62 18.45
C GLU A 140 -0.01 12.80 17.73
N ARG A 141 0.00 12.81 16.39
CA ARG A 141 -0.68 13.84 15.59
C ARG A 141 -2.18 13.88 15.87
N GLU A 142 -2.82 12.73 15.92
CA GLU A 142 -4.26 12.67 16.23
C GLU A 142 -4.54 13.20 17.63
N GLN A 143 -3.69 12.89 18.60
CA GLN A 143 -3.82 13.41 19.96
C GLN A 143 -3.64 14.93 20.01
N GLN A 144 -2.66 15.46 19.29
CA GLN A 144 -2.43 16.91 19.20
C GLN A 144 -3.63 17.61 18.54
N LEU A 145 -4.14 17.05 17.46
CA LEU A 145 -5.32 17.58 16.76
C LEU A 145 -6.58 17.53 17.64
N ARG A 146 -6.77 16.47 18.42
CA ARG A 146 -7.88 16.41 19.40
C ARG A 146 -7.75 17.48 20.49
N LYS A 147 -6.54 17.74 20.98
CA LYS A 147 -6.27 18.83 21.94
C LYS A 147 -6.60 20.19 21.32
N LEU A 148 -6.22 20.39 20.06
CA LEU A 148 -6.51 21.59 19.29
C LEU A 148 -8.02 21.81 19.14
N LEU A 149 -8.76 20.79 18.69
CA LEU A 149 -10.22 20.85 18.57
C LEU A 149 -10.91 21.13 19.91
N ALA A 150 -10.42 20.52 21.00
CA ALA A 150 -10.95 20.79 22.34
C ALA A 150 -10.76 22.26 22.76
N ARG A 151 -9.64 22.90 22.39
CA ARG A 151 -9.41 24.35 22.62
C ARG A 151 -10.33 25.22 21.78
N LEU A 152 -10.67 24.78 20.57
CA LEU A 152 -11.70 25.42 19.72
C LEU A 152 -13.15 25.13 20.18
N GLY A 153 -13.32 24.49 21.35
CA GLY A 153 -14.63 24.16 21.91
C GLY A 153 -15.28 22.92 21.28
N GLN A 154 -14.57 22.18 20.44
CA GLN A 154 -15.09 21.03 19.70
C GLN A 154 -14.58 19.71 20.32
N ARG A 155 -15.38 19.07 21.15
CA ARG A 155 -15.05 17.77 21.78
C ARG A 155 -15.57 16.60 20.94
N ARG A 156 -14.98 16.40 19.77
CA ARG A 156 -15.32 15.31 18.85
C ARG A 156 -14.09 14.72 18.18
N THR A 157 -14.24 13.62 17.49
CA THR A 157 -13.19 13.05 16.64
C THR A 157 -12.90 13.98 15.45
N PRO A 158 -11.61 14.22 15.11
CA PRO A 158 -11.26 14.97 13.92
C PRO A 158 -11.82 14.37 12.65
N SER A 159 -12.28 15.20 11.72
CA SER A 159 -12.63 14.78 10.36
C SER A 159 -11.36 14.53 9.52
N GLU A 160 -11.50 13.85 8.38
CA GLU A 160 -10.38 13.64 7.46
C GLU A 160 -9.85 14.96 6.88
N ASP A 161 -10.74 15.91 6.59
CA ASP A 161 -10.33 17.26 6.11
C ASP A 161 -9.52 18.01 7.18
N GLU A 162 -9.90 17.90 8.45
CA GLU A 162 -9.16 18.49 9.56
C GLU A 162 -7.79 17.83 9.76
N LYS A 163 -7.71 16.52 9.58
CA LYS A 163 -6.42 15.79 9.60
C LYS A 163 -5.52 16.23 8.45
N ALA A 164 -6.08 16.36 7.25
CA ALA A 164 -5.35 16.82 6.07
C ALA A 164 -4.83 18.26 6.27
N MET A 165 -5.68 19.15 6.74
CA MET A 165 -5.31 20.53 7.04
C MET A 165 -4.20 20.62 8.10
N TYR A 166 -4.33 19.87 9.19
CA TYR A 166 -3.30 19.83 10.24
C TYR A 166 -1.97 19.26 9.72
N LYS A 167 -2.04 18.24 8.85
CA LYS A 167 -0.86 17.69 8.18
C LYS A 167 -0.16 18.75 7.33
N THR A 168 -0.89 19.55 6.54
CA THR A 168 -0.33 20.64 5.74
C THR A 168 0.39 21.66 6.63
N TRP A 169 -0.19 22.04 7.77
CA TRP A 169 0.45 23.00 8.67
C TRP A 169 1.77 22.50 9.25
N ILE A 170 1.82 21.22 9.64
CA ILE A 170 3.02 20.63 10.26
C ILE A 170 4.07 20.26 9.21
N ASP A 171 3.67 19.53 8.16
CA ASP A 171 4.62 18.91 7.22
C ASP A 171 5.02 19.85 6.08
N GLU A 172 4.10 20.70 5.58
CA GLU A 172 4.34 21.56 4.42
C GLU A 172 4.73 22.99 4.85
N TRP A 173 4.03 23.55 5.83
CA TRP A 173 4.32 24.90 6.31
C TRP A 173 5.34 24.95 7.44
N GLY A 174 5.66 23.80 8.04
CA GLY A 174 6.71 23.68 9.05
C GLY A 174 6.34 24.26 10.42
N PHE A 175 5.05 24.46 10.72
CA PHE A 175 4.65 24.89 12.04
C PHE A 175 4.84 23.79 13.08
N THR A 176 5.24 24.16 14.29
CA THR A 176 5.25 23.24 15.42
C THR A 176 3.83 23.11 16.02
N PRO A 177 3.52 21.97 16.66
CA PRO A 177 2.23 21.81 17.33
C PRO A 177 1.95 22.91 18.35
N GLU A 178 2.99 23.43 19.02
CA GLU A 178 2.91 24.51 19.99
C GLU A 178 2.53 25.84 19.33
N ALA A 179 3.14 26.16 18.18
CA ALA A 179 2.82 27.35 17.40
C ALA A 179 1.35 27.34 16.93
N VAL A 180 0.88 26.20 16.44
CA VAL A 180 -0.54 26.03 16.05
C VAL A 180 -1.46 26.20 17.26
N GLN A 181 -1.09 25.66 18.42
CA GLN A 181 -1.86 25.84 19.65
C GLN A 181 -1.86 27.29 20.17
N GLU A 182 -0.78 28.04 19.97
CA GLU A 182 -0.72 29.45 20.32
C GLU A 182 -1.62 30.28 19.40
N ALA A 183 -1.59 30.02 18.10
CA ALA A 183 -2.47 30.67 17.14
C ALA A 183 -3.96 30.49 17.48
N CYS A 184 -4.34 29.41 18.17
CA CYS A 184 -5.70 29.24 18.68
C CYS A 184 -6.14 30.31 19.67
N ARG A 185 -5.22 30.94 20.40
CA ARG A 185 -5.55 32.03 21.34
C ARG A 185 -6.07 33.26 20.62
N GLU A 186 -5.57 33.48 19.41
CA GLU A 186 -6.02 34.62 18.59
C GLU A 186 -7.41 34.36 17.96
N THR A 187 -7.87 33.09 17.90
CA THR A 187 -9.21 32.77 17.39
C THR A 187 -10.35 33.14 18.35
N THR A 188 -10.04 33.47 19.60
CA THR A 188 -11.04 33.80 20.66
C THR A 188 -11.89 35.01 20.34
N LYS A 189 -11.48 35.85 19.39
CA LYS A 189 -12.20 37.06 18.94
C LYS A 189 -13.26 36.78 17.87
N GLY A 190 -13.41 35.54 17.41
CA GLY A 190 -14.34 35.12 16.38
C GLY A 190 -14.92 33.75 16.64
N THR A 191 -15.50 33.12 15.61
CA THR A 191 -15.96 31.72 15.72
C THR A 191 -14.75 30.79 15.62
N PRO A 192 -14.37 30.06 16.67
CA PRO A 192 -13.16 29.26 16.68
C PRO A 192 -13.35 27.99 15.84
N THR A 193 -12.95 28.05 14.57
CA THR A 193 -13.01 26.93 13.64
C THR A 193 -11.61 26.65 13.06
N MET A 194 -11.38 25.41 12.59
CA MET A 194 -10.16 25.06 11.89
C MET A 194 -9.96 25.93 10.63
N ALA A 195 -11.03 26.25 9.89
CA ALA A 195 -10.96 27.11 8.71
C ALA A 195 -10.51 28.54 9.08
N TYR A 196 -11.00 29.10 10.20
CA TYR A 196 -10.57 30.40 10.68
C TYR A 196 -9.11 30.39 11.13
N LEU A 197 -8.71 29.33 11.83
CA LEU A 197 -7.31 29.13 12.24
C LEU A 197 -6.38 29.02 11.04
N ASN A 198 -6.81 28.34 9.97
CA ASN A 198 -6.05 28.25 8.71
C ASN A 198 -5.80 29.61 8.05
N GLY A 199 -6.69 30.57 8.29
CA GLY A 199 -6.51 31.95 7.80
C GLY A 199 -5.58 32.81 8.66
N ILE A 200 -5.27 32.36 9.89
CA ILE A 200 -4.33 33.05 10.81
C ILE A 200 -2.90 32.53 10.62
N LEU A 201 -2.77 31.23 10.35
CA LEU A 201 -1.49 30.56 10.09
C LEU A 201 -0.94 30.91 8.72
#